data_386a7ff2bced0c28747e2bbfc37d3cf2
#
_entry.id   386a7ff2bced0c28747e2bbfc37d3cf2
#
_cell.length_a   1.000
_cell.length_b   1.000
_cell.length_c   1.000
_cell.angle_alpha   90.00
_cell.angle_beta   90.00
_cell.angle_gamma   90.00
#
_symmetry.space_group_name_H-M   'P 1'
#
loop_
_entity.id
_entity.type
_entity.pdbx_description
1 polymer ?
#
loop_
_entity_poly.entity_id
_entity_poly.type
_entity_poly.pdbx_seq_one_letter_code
_entity_poly.pdbx_strand_id
1 'polypeptide(L)'
;DQTALSSLKSEIEELSARKPALLKSHGLPANYLEMHYQCPDCKDTGYIGTHKCHCFKKAIVDYLYTQSNLKDILDKENFSTCSLTYYSRNHIDPLTGRSSLESMETALNVCHNFVDTFSEEFHNILLYGDTGVGKTFLSHCIAKELMDSAYSVIYFTAAGLFDILAENTFGKRPVSYTHLRAHETDSYL
;
A
#
# COMPACT_ATOMS: atom_id res chain seq x y z
N ASP A 1 -27.71 -49.06 4.80
CA ASP A 1 -27.01 -47.76 4.69
C ASP A 1 -25.99 -47.65 3.55
N GLN A 2 -25.31 -48.75 3.15
CA GLN A 2 -24.39 -48.72 2.00
C GLN A 2 -25.12 -48.56 0.66
N THR A 3 -26.30 -49.09 0.51
CA THR A 3 -27.17 -48.95 -0.68
C THR A 3 -27.66 -47.50 -0.88
N ALA A 4 -28.01 -46.82 0.20
CA ALA A 4 -28.41 -45.41 0.15
C ALA A 4 -27.23 -44.50 -0.26
N LEU A 5 -26.04 -44.82 0.21
CA LEU A 5 -24.82 -44.07 -0.10
C LEU A 5 -24.39 -44.22 -1.58
N SER A 6 -24.54 -45.43 -2.14
CA SER A 6 -24.28 -45.72 -3.54
C SER A 6 -25.31 -45.08 -4.48
N SER A 7 -26.58 -45.04 -4.10
CA SER A 7 -27.63 -44.34 -4.85
C SER A 7 -27.40 -42.85 -4.89
N LEU A 8 -27.05 -42.24 -3.75
CA LEU A 8 -26.75 -40.81 -3.65
C LEU A 8 -25.53 -40.42 -4.50
N LYS A 9 -24.52 -41.31 -4.54
CA LYS A 9 -23.31 -41.10 -5.32
C LYS A 9 -23.61 -41.11 -6.83
N SER A 10 -24.41 -42.06 -7.28
CA SER A 10 -24.86 -42.14 -8.67
C SER A 10 -25.71 -40.94 -9.08
N GLU A 11 -26.59 -40.45 -8.20
CA GLU A 11 -27.39 -39.24 -8.47
C GLU A 11 -26.55 -37.97 -8.56
N ILE A 12 -25.54 -37.82 -7.70
CA ILE A 12 -24.58 -36.70 -7.77
C ILE A 12 -23.77 -36.74 -9.07
N GLU A 13 -23.31 -37.92 -9.49
CA GLU A 13 -22.60 -38.11 -10.75
C GLU A 13 -23.45 -37.76 -11.98
N GLU A 14 -24.74 -38.18 -11.98
CA GLU A 14 -25.68 -37.86 -13.04
C GLU A 14 -25.96 -36.35 -13.12
N LEU A 15 -26.22 -35.69 -11.98
CA LEU A 15 -26.44 -34.24 -11.92
C LEU A 15 -25.20 -33.45 -12.33
N SER A 16 -24.03 -33.92 -11.93
CA SER A 16 -22.75 -33.30 -12.30
C SER A 16 -22.48 -33.38 -13.79
N ALA A 17 -22.88 -34.47 -14.45
CA ALA A 17 -22.78 -34.64 -15.90
C ALA A 17 -23.82 -33.81 -16.68
N ARG A 18 -25.02 -33.59 -16.12
CA ARG A 18 -26.08 -32.77 -16.74
C ARG A 18 -25.73 -31.27 -16.72
N LYS A 19 -25.05 -30.80 -15.69
CA LYS A 19 -24.70 -29.39 -15.52
C LYS A 19 -23.97 -28.78 -16.74
N PRO A 20 -22.86 -29.35 -17.26
CA PRO A 20 -22.16 -28.79 -18.43
C PRO A 20 -23.02 -28.83 -19.72
N ALA A 21 -23.85 -29.88 -19.87
CA ALA A 21 -24.73 -30.00 -21.02
C ALA A 21 -25.81 -28.92 -21.04
N LEU A 22 -26.39 -28.57 -19.90
CA LEU A 22 -27.35 -27.49 -19.76
C LEU A 22 -26.69 -26.10 -20.01
N LEU A 23 -25.52 -25.86 -19.48
CA LEU A 23 -24.78 -24.61 -19.72
C LEU A 23 -24.51 -24.43 -21.22
N LYS A 24 -24.05 -25.48 -21.88
CA LYS A 24 -23.77 -25.46 -23.33
C LYS A 24 -25.03 -25.23 -24.15
N SER A 25 -26.18 -25.83 -23.79
CA SER A 25 -27.46 -25.64 -24.50
C SER A 25 -27.98 -24.21 -24.42
N HIS A 26 -27.62 -23.48 -23.35
CA HIS A 26 -27.96 -22.06 -23.17
C HIS A 26 -26.84 -21.09 -23.65
N GLY A 27 -25.82 -21.58 -24.34
CA GLY A 27 -24.72 -20.75 -24.86
C GLY A 27 -23.79 -20.19 -23.78
N LEU A 28 -23.82 -20.78 -22.57
CA LEU A 28 -23.00 -20.35 -21.44
C LEU A 28 -21.69 -21.14 -21.37
N PRO A 29 -20.58 -20.54 -20.95
CA PRO A 29 -19.33 -21.25 -20.79
C PRO A 29 -19.42 -22.29 -19.65
N ALA A 30 -18.58 -23.34 -19.72
CA ALA A 30 -18.61 -24.43 -18.75
C ALA A 30 -18.35 -23.98 -17.30
N ASN A 31 -17.60 -22.90 -17.13
CA ASN A 31 -17.25 -22.30 -15.83
C ASN A 31 -18.20 -21.18 -15.40
N TYR A 32 -19.36 -20.99 -16.08
CA TYR A 32 -20.29 -19.90 -15.78
C TYR A 32 -20.78 -19.88 -14.32
N LEU A 33 -20.90 -21.04 -13.70
CA LEU A 33 -21.33 -21.18 -12.30
C LEU A 33 -20.15 -21.27 -11.32
N GLU A 34 -18.92 -21.15 -11.80
CA GLU A 34 -17.78 -21.09 -10.91
C GLU A 34 -17.68 -19.70 -10.28
N MET A 35 -17.38 -19.69 -8.99
CA MET A 35 -17.19 -18.43 -8.30
C MET A 35 -15.86 -17.79 -8.73
N HIS A 36 -15.93 -16.56 -9.24
CA HIS A 36 -14.76 -15.76 -9.54
C HIS A 36 -14.38 -14.95 -8.30
N TYR A 37 -13.21 -15.25 -7.76
CA TYR A 37 -12.70 -14.55 -6.59
C TYR A 37 -11.77 -13.40 -7.02
N GLN A 38 -11.90 -12.24 -6.37
CA GLN A 38 -10.96 -11.12 -6.55
C GLN A 38 -9.60 -11.44 -5.95
N CYS A 39 -9.59 -12.12 -4.80
CA CYS A 39 -8.39 -12.63 -4.17
C CYS A 39 -8.35 -14.16 -4.24
N PRO A 40 -7.46 -14.73 -5.06
CA PRO A 40 -7.36 -16.20 -5.21
C PRO A 40 -6.87 -16.88 -3.93
N ASP A 41 -6.05 -16.19 -3.11
CA ASP A 41 -5.42 -16.78 -1.93
C ASP A 41 -6.41 -17.08 -0.81
N CYS A 42 -7.32 -16.14 -0.52
CA CYS A 42 -8.31 -16.30 0.52
C CYS A 42 -9.74 -16.56 -0.01
N LYS A 43 -9.93 -16.55 -1.33
CA LYS A 43 -11.25 -16.66 -1.97
C LYS A 43 -12.26 -15.65 -1.38
N ASP A 44 -11.80 -14.38 -1.27
CA ASP A 44 -12.56 -13.22 -0.77
C ASP A 44 -13.01 -13.30 0.69
N THR A 45 -12.54 -14.28 1.46
CA THR A 45 -12.85 -14.38 2.89
C THR A 45 -12.04 -13.39 3.73
N GLY A 46 -10.96 -12.83 3.20
CA GLY A 46 -10.03 -11.95 3.90
C GLY A 46 -9.06 -12.69 4.85
N TYR A 47 -9.17 -14.01 4.99
CA TYR A 47 -8.36 -14.82 5.91
C TYR A 47 -7.83 -16.08 5.23
N ILE A 48 -6.61 -16.46 5.62
CA ILE A 48 -5.99 -17.75 5.27
C ILE A 48 -5.75 -18.48 6.61
N GLY A 49 -6.62 -19.44 6.92
CA GLY A 49 -6.66 -20.03 8.26
C GLY A 49 -7.01 -18.97 9.32
N THR A 50 -6.11 -18.76 10.29
CA THR A 50 -6.26 -17.76 11.35
C THR A 50 -5.59 -16.42 11.04
N HIS A 51 -4.87 -16.32 9.92
CA HIS A 51 -4.10 -15.12 9.55
C HIS A 51 -4.87 -14.24 8.56
N LYS A 52 -4.74 -12.92 8.73
CA LYS A 52 -5.30 -11.94 7.78
C LYS A 52 -4.60 -12.04 6.43
N CYS A 53 -5.37 -12.21 5.37
CA CYS A 53 -4.86 -12.19 4.00
C CYS A 53 -4.34 -10.79 3.62
N HIS A 54 -3.45 -10.73 2.62
CA HIS A 54 -2.93 -9.47 2.10
C HIS A 54 -4.05 -8.55 1.60
N CYS A 55 -5.09 -9.09 0.97
CA CYS A 55 -6.22 -8.30 0.47
C CYS A 55 -6.98 -7.59 1.61
N PHE A 56 -7.14 -8.27 2.76
CA PHE A 56 -7.77 -7.67 3.93
C PHE A 56 -6.87 -6.59 4.57
N LYS A 57 -5.56 -6.85 4.65
CA LYS A 57 -4.60 -5.83 5.13
C LYS A 57 -4.64 -4.59 4.24
N LYS A 58 -4.63 -4.77 2.92
CA LYS A 58 -4.72 -3.68 1.95
C LYS A 58 -6.03 -2.89 2.10
N ALA A 59 -7.16 -3.57 2.23
CA ALA A 59 -8.46 -2.92 2.43
C ALA A 59 -8.51 -2.06 3.70
N ILE A 60 -7.86 -2.51 4.80
CA ILE A 60 -7.74 -1.70 6.03
C ILE A 60 -6.91 -0.44 5.77
N VAL A 61 -5.75 -0.60 5.11
CA VAL A 61 -4.87 0.51 4.78
C VAL A 61 -5.63 1.51 3.90
N ASP A 62 -6.25 1.06 2.82
CA ASP A 62 -7.03 1.90 1.91
C ASP A 62 -8.17 2.64 2.64
N TYR A 63 -8.88 1.96 3.55
CA TYR A 63 -9.95 2.58 4.34
C TYR A 63 -9.43 3.68 5.26
N LEU A 64 -8.33 3.44 5.99
CA LEU A 64 -7.73 4.41 6.89
C LEU A 64 -7.26 5.66 6.14
N TYR A 65 -6.72 5.49 4.92
CA TYR A 65 -6.19 6.59 4.12
C TYR A 65 -7.24 7.29 3.26
N THR A 66 -8.39 6.66 2.96
CA THR A 66 -9.51 7.33 2.30
C THR A 66 -10.08 8.48 3.16
N GLN A 67 -9.87 8.41 4.47
CA GLN A 67 -10.27 9.44 5.44
C GLN A 67 -9.29 10.63 5.51
N SER A 68 -8.13 10.54 4.86
CA SER A 68 -7.10 11.59 4.86
C SER A 68 -6.88 12.13 3.44
N ASN A 69 -6.62 13.45 3.32
CA ASN A 69 -6.24 14.06 2.04
C ASN A 69 -4.90 13.54 1.50
N LEU A 70 -4.20 12.71 2.28
CA LEU A 70 -2.91 12.15 1.91
C LEU A 70 -3.00 11.26 0.66
N LYS A 71 -4.11 10.56 0.46
CA LYS A 71 -4.31 9.71 -0.71
C LYS A 71 -4.22 10.51 -2.02
N ASP A 72 -4.90 11.64 -2.09
CA ASP A 72 -4.91 12.49 -3.29
C ASP A 72 -3.51 13.08 -3.58
N ILE A 73 -2.72 13.31 -2.54
CA ILE A 73 -1.33 13.76 -2.66
C ILE A 73 -0.46 12.63 -3.18
N LEU A 74 -0.55 11.44 -2.60
CA LEU A 74 0.26 10.28 -2.99
C LEU A 74 -0.07 9.77 -4.41
N ASP A 75 -1.29 9.95 -4.88
CA ASP A 75 -1.65 9.62 -6.27
C ASP A 75 -0.97 10.56 -7.27
N LYS A 76 -0.64 11.78 -6.86
CA LYS A 76 0.09 12.77 -7.68
C LYS A 76 1.60 12.74 -7.45
N GLU A 77 2.04 12.43 -6.25
CA GLU A 77 3.44 12.43 -5.82
C GLU A 77 3.90 11.01 -5.50
N ASN A 78 4.42 10.33 -6.50
CA ASN A 78 4.90 8.95 -6.43
C ASN A 78 6.07 8.75 -7.40
N PHE A 79 6.73 7.59 -7.37
CA PHE A 79 7.89 7.32 -8.23
C PHE A 79 7.54 7.37 -9.72
N SER A 80 6.34 7.01 -10.13
CA SER A 80 5.92 7.04 -11.54
C SER A 80 5.74 8.45 -12.09
N THR A 81 5.49 9.44 -11.21
CA THR A 81 5.34 10.85 -11.57
C THR A 81 6.65 11.64 -11.39
N CYS A 82 7.69 10.99 -10.89
CA CYS A 82 9.00 11.61 -10.68
C CYS A 82 9.63 12.03 -12.00
N SER A 83 9.97 13.31 -12.15
CA SER A 83 10.63 13.82 -13.32
C SER A 83 12.01 14.37 -12.99
N LEU A 84 13.03 13.77 -13.60
CA LEU A 84 14.42 14.23 -13.47
C LEU A 84 14.74 15.49 -14.28
N THR A 85 13.80 15.96 -15.12
CA THR A 85 14.01 17.15 -15.96
C THR A 85 14.14 18.45 -15.16
N TYR A 86 13.69 18.45 -13.91
CA TYR A 86 13.83 19.59 -13.00
C TYR A 86 15.25 19.76 -12.44
N TYR A 87 16.13 18.76 -12.60
CA TYR A 87 17.46 18.74 -12.02
C TYR A 87 18.55 19.04 -13.06
N SER A 88 19.40 20.00 -12.76
CA SER A 88 20.46 20.44 -13.67
C SER A 88 21.67 19.50 -13.63
N ARG A 89 22.22 19.20 -14.81
CA ARG A 89 23.52 18.52 -14.96
C ARG A 89 24.70 19.47 -14.75
N ASN A 90 24.48 20.77 -14.93
CA ASN A 90 25.56 21.78 -14.95
C ASN A 90 25.75 22.46 -13.59
N HIS A 91 24.76 22.34 -12.69
CA HIS A 91 24.87 22.88 -11.34
C HIS A 91 25.55 21.84 -10.44
N ILE A 92 26.83 22.07 -10.18
CA ILE A 92 27.66 21.17 -9.36
C ILE A 92 27.77 21.77 -7.95
N ASP A 93 27.42 20.97 -6.96
CA ASP A 93 27.58 21.30 -5.55
C ASP A 93 29.08 21.28 -5.22
N PRO A 94 29.65 22.42 -4.73
CA PRO A 94 31.07 22.52 -4.42
C PRO A 94 31.52 21.58 -3.27
N LEU A 95 30.61 21.13 -2.41
CA LEU A 95 30.94 20.25 -1.28
C LEU A 95 31.01 18.79 -1.69
N THR A 96 30.10 18.37 -2.57
CA THR A 96 30.00 16.95 -2.97
C THR A 96 30.65 16.67 -4.33
N GLY A 97 30.88 17.70 -5.14
CA GLY A 97 31.37 17.57 -6.52
C GLY A 97 30.36 16.92 -7.48
N ARG A 98 29.09 16.73 -7.04
CA ARG A 98 28.03 16.11 -7.84
C ARG A 98 27.09 17.14 -8.41
N SER A 99 26.53 16.84 -9.58
CA SER A 99 25.45 17.65 -10.13
C SER A 99 24.14 17.42 -9.36
N SER A 100 23.22 18.38 -9.49
CA SER A 100 21.87 18.24 -8.89
C SER A 100 21.16 16.98 -9.40
N LEU A 101 21.35 16.63 -10.68
CA LEU A 101 20.79 15.42 -11.28
C LEU A 101 21.39 14.15 -10.65
N GLU A 102 22.72 14.04 -10.58
CA GLU A 102 23.39 12.88 -9.96
C GLU A 102 23.02 12.70 -8.49
N SER A 103 22.84 13.81 -7.77
CA SER A 103 22.39 13.78 -6.38
C SER A 103 20.96 13.23 -6.26
N MET A 104 20.07 13.65 -7.15
CA MET A 104 18.68 13.14 -7.16
C MET A 104 18.59 11.69 -7.62
N GLU A 105 19.36 11.28 -8.63
CA GLU A 105 19.44 9.88 -9.06
C GLU A 105 19.93 8.98 -7.92
N THR A 106 20.93 9.44 -7.17
CA THR A 106 21.42 8.73 -5.98
C THR A 106 20.34 8.62 -4.92
N ALA A 107 19.62 9.71 -4.62
CA ALA A 107 18.54 9.73 -3.64
C ALA A 107 17.38 8.79 -4.05
N LEU A 108 17.01 8.79 -5.32
CA LEU A 108 16.00 7.88 -5.85
C LEU A 108 16.39 6.41 -5.68
N ASN A 109 17.63 6.07 -6.02
CA ASN A 109 18.13 4.70 -5.86
C ASN A 109 18.12 4.26 -4.38
N VAL A 110 18.48 5.15 -3.45
CA VAL A 110 18.39 4.87 -2.01
C VAL A 110 16.94 4.67 -1.57
N CYS A 111 16.02 5.50 -2.06
CA CYS A 111 14.59 5.36 -1.73
C CYS A 111 13.99 4.06 -2.28
N HIS A 112 14.32 3.66 -3.51
CA HIS A 112 13.88 2.39 -4.08
C HIS A 112 14.44 1.22 -3.28
N ASN A 113 15.76 1.20 -3.02
CA ASN A 113 16.37 0.14 -2.22
C ASN A 113 15.74 0.02 -0.82
N PHE A 114 15.41 1.16 -0.19
CA PHE A 114 14.72 1.16 1.10
C PHE A 114 13.35 0.47 1.04
N VAL A 115 12.57 0.72 -0.02
CA VAL A 115 11.26 0.07 -0.21
C VAL A 115 11.45 -1.42 -0.49
N ASP A 116 12.38 -1.79 -1.35
CA ASP A 116 12.62 -3.16 -1.76
C ASP A 116 13.08 -4.04 -0.59
N THR A 117 13.91 -3.48 0.31
CA THR A 117 14.44 -4.21 1.49
C THR A 117 13.62 -4.00 2.76
N PHE A 118 12.51 -3.27 2.71
CA PHE A 118 11.75 -2.85 3.88
C PHE A 118 11.27 -4.00 4.78
N SER A 119 10.96 -5.16 4.18
CA SER A 119 10.50 -6.34 4.94
C SER A 119 11.65 -7.16 5.54
N GLU A 120 12.87 -6.96 5.07
CA GLU A 120 14.04 -7.79 5.40
C GLU A 120 14.97 -7.09 6.39
N GLU A 121 15.10 -5.76 6.26
CA GLU A 121 16.07 -4.98 7.00
C GLU A 121 15.42 -3.76 7.65
N PHE A 122 15.88 -3.40 8.85
CA PHE A 122 15.45 -2.18 9.53
C PHE A 122 16.41 -1.05 9.24
N HIS A 123 15.92 -0.05 8.50
CA HIS A 123 16.70 1.15 8.16
C HIS A 123 15.94 2.43 8.51
N ASN A 124 16.69 3.50 8.76
CA ASN A 124 16.18 4.86 8.84
C ASN A 124 16.70 5.66 7.65
N ILE A 125 15.83 6.46 7.03
CA ILE A 125 16.23 7.40 5.99
C ILE A 125 16.15 8.81 6.54
N LEU A 126 17.22 9.61 6.30
CA LEU A 126 17.25 11.03 6.54
C LEU A 126 17.40 11.74 5.19
N LEU A 127 16.40 12.50 4.79
CA LEU A 127 16.44 13.37 3.60
C LEU A 127 16.79 14.79 4.03
N TYR A 128 17.90 15.31 3.55
CA TYR A 128 18.37 16.65 3.87
C TYR A 128 18.76 17.42 2.59
N GLY A 129 18.82 18.72 2.68
CA GLY A 129 19.13 19.64 1.57
C GLY A 129 18.25 20.90 1.62
N ASP A 130 18.40 21.77 0.62
CA ASP A 130 17.70 23.03 0.53
C ASP A 130 16.19 22.88 0.34
N THR A 131 15.45 23.96 0.55
CA THR A 131 14.00 23.98 0.30
C THR A 131 13.73 23.80 -1.20
N GLY A 132 12.71 22.98 -1.54
CA GLY A 132 12.31 22.77 -2.93
C GLY A 132 13.08 21.69 -3.68
N VAL A 133 14.10 21.02 -3.09
CA VAL A 133 14.88 19.97 -3.77
C VAL A 133 14.18 18.60 -3.88
N GLY A 134 12.93 18.47 -3.43
CA GLY A 134 12.15 17.24 -3.60
C GLY A 134 12.12 16.28 -2.39
N LYS A 135 12.58 16.70 -1.19
CA LYS A 135 12.59 15.84 0.00
C LYS A 135 11.20 15.27 0.36
N THR A 136 10.21 16.14 0.41
CA THR A 136 8.82 15.77 0.71
C THR A 136 8.26 14.86 -0.39
N PHE A 137 8.55 15.16 -1.65
CA PHE A 137 8.17 14.33 -2.78
C PHE A 137 8.72 12.89 -2.65
N LEU A 138 10.00 12.74 -2.31
CA LEU A 138 10.61 11.42 -2.09
C LEU A 138 9.98 10.68 -0.90
N SER A 139 9.64 11.41 0.18
CA SER A 139 8.94 10.83 1.32
C SER A 139 7.56 10.30 0.91
N HIS A 140 6.83 11.03 0.07
CA HIS A 140 5.54 10.61 -0.48
C HIS A 140 5.69 9.40 -1.42
N CYS A 141 6.75 9.36 -2.24
CA CYS A 141 7.04 8.19 -3.07
C CYS A 141 7.21 6.91 -2.24
N ILE A 142 8.03 6.98 -1.18
CA ILE A 142 8.24 5.86 -0.26
C ILE A 142 6.91 5.46 0.41
N ALA A 143 6.17 6.45 0.92
CA ALA A 143 4.89 6.21 1.58
C ALA A 143 3.90 5.48 0.66
N LYS A 144 3.78 5.93 -0.60
CA LYS A 144 2.89 5.32 -1.60
C LYS A 144 3.23 3.86 -1.86
N GLU A 145 4.49 3.55 -2.15
CA GLU A 145 4.93 2.17 -2.44
C GLU A 145 4.72 1.22 -1.23
N LEU A 146 5.02 1.69 -0.02
CA LEU A 146 4.79 0.91 1.19
C LEU A 146 3.30 0.67 1.43
N MET A 147 2.44 1.67 1.17
CA MET A 147 1.00 1.51 1.29
C MET A 147 0.44 0.55 0.23
N ASP A 148 0.90 0.64 -1.01
CA ASP A 148 0.51 -0.28 -2.08
C ASP A 148 0.93 -1.72 -1.77
N SER A 149 2.04 -1.88 -1.03
CA SER A 149 2.49 -3.15 -0.48
C SER A 149 1.78 -3.57 0.82
N ALA A 150 0.69 -2.87 1.19
CA ALA A 150 -0.14 -3.12 2.39
C ALA A 150 0.58 -2.92 3.74
N TYR A 151 1.63 -2.08 3.76
CA TYR A 151 2.23 -1.59 5.01
C TYR A 151 1.46 -0.37 5.52
N SER A 152 1.31 -0.27 6.84
CA SER A 152 0.73 0.91 7.47
C SER A 152 1.79 2.00 7.58
N VAL A 153 1.51 3.16 7.00
CA VAL A 153 2.39 4.34 7.05
C VAL A 153 1.75 5.41 7.91
N ILE A 154 2.50 6.03 8.79
CA ILE A 154 2.06 7.16 9.61
C ILE A 154 2.88 8.38 9.20
N TYR A 155 2.18 9.41 8.77
CA TYR A 155 2.79 10.67 8.34
C TYR A 155 2.54 11.77 9.36
N PHE A 156 3.60 12.43 9.81
CA PHE A 156 3.54 13.55 10.72
C PHE A 156 4.37 14.73 10.21
N THR A 157 3.87 15.93 10.42
CA THR A 157 4.72 17.10 10.45
C THR A 157 5.57 17.09 11.72
N ALA A 158 6.71 17.79 11.73
CA ALA A 158 7.54 17.88 12.94
C ALA A 158 6.74 18.45 14.14
N ALA A 159 5.94 19.52 13.90
CA ALA A 159 5.07 20.10 14.91
C ALA A 159 4.08 19.08 15.47
N GLY A 160 3.35 18.36 14.58
CA GLY A 160 2.38 17.36 15.01
C GLY A 160 3.02 16.20 15.79
N LEU A 161 4.25 15.79 15.43
CA LEU A 161 4.98 14.79 16.21
C LEU A 161 5.34 15.30 17.61
N PHE A 162 5.81 16.55 17.72
CA PHE A 162 6.11 17.15 19.03
C PHE A 162 4.87 17.31 19.90
N ASP A 163 3.71 17.68 19.33
CA ASP A 163 2.46 17.78 20.07
C ASP A 163 2.06 16.41 20.67
N ILE A 164 2.15 15.35 19.87
CA ILE A 164 1.86 13.98 20.33
C ILE A 164 2.83 13.54 21.43
N LEU A 165 4.13 13.82 21.26
CA LEU A 165 5.13 13.50 22.28
C LEU A 165 4.90 14.27 23.57
N ALA A 166 4.53 15.56 23.49
CA ALA A 166 4.21 16.39 24.62
C ALA A 166 2.97 15.87 25.37
N GLU A 167 1.90 15.52 24.65
CA GLU A 167 0.70 14.93 25.24
C GLU A 167 0.99 13.59 25.92
N ASN A 168 1.82 12.74 25.34
CA ASN A 168 2.21 11.46 25.95
C ASN A 168 3.10 11.63 27.18
N THR A 169 3.96 12.65 27.20
CA THR A 169 4.91 12.87 28.30
C THR A 169 4.26 13.62 29.46
N PHE A 170 3.42 14.62 29.17
CA PHE A 170 2.83 15.52 30.15
C PHE A 170 1.32 15.33 30.34
N GLY A 171 0.65 14.63 29.38
CA GLY A 171 -0.78 14.34 29.44
C GLY A 171 -1.07 13.10 30.30
N LYS A 172 -2.15 13.19 31.08
CA LYS A 172 -2.63 12.10 31.95
C LYS A 172 -3.38 10.99 31.18
N ARG A 173 -3.43 11.03 29.85
CA ARG A 173 -4.15 10.03 29.03
C ARG A 173 -3.20 9.45 27.97
N PRO A 174 -3.06 8.13 27.88
CA PRO A 174 -2.39 7.53 26.75
C PRO A 174 -3.18 7.84 25.48
N VAL A 175 -2.51 8.40 24.47
CA VAL A 175 -3.12 8.70 23.17
C VAL A 175 -3.53 7.40 22.52
N SER A 176 -4.83 7.20 22.35
CA SER A 176 -5.36 6.17 21.48
C SER A 176 -5.07 6.59 20.04
N TYR A 177 -4.38 5.75 19.27
CA TYR A 177 -4.01 5.97 17.86
C TYR A 177 -5.20 6.26 16.93
N THR A 178 -6.43 6.17 17.43
CA THR A 178 -7.66 6.43 16.68
C THR A 178 -7.94 7.91 16.43
N HIS A 179 -7.20 8.85 17.03
CA HIS A 179 -7.40 10.29 16.89
C HIS A 179 -6.30 11.04 16.14
N LEU A 180 -5.36 10.31 15.50
CA LEU A 180 -4.36 10.93 14.66
C LEU A 180 -5.00 11.34 13.32
N ARG A 181 -5.73 12.44 13.32
CA ARG A 181 -6.07 13.16 12.09
C ARG A 181 -4.81 13.84 11.60
N ALA A 182 -4.42 13.58 10.35
CA ALA A 182 -3.46 14.41 9.65
C ALA A 182 -4.05 15.83 9.58
N HIS A 183 -3.57 16.75 10.42
CA HIS A 183 -3.80 18.16 10.25
C HIS A 183 -2.80 18.65 9.21
N GLU A 184 -3.30 18.93 8.00
CA GLU A 184 -2.57 19.76 7.07
C GLU A 184 -2.44 21.15 7.69
N THR A 185 -1.21 21.52 7.99
CA THR A 185 -0.89 22.93 8.16
C THR A 185 -0.34 23.41 6.84
N ASP A 186 -1.16 24.17 6.11
CA ASP A 186 -0.70 25.07 5.07
C ASP A 186 0.35 26.01 5.69
N SER A 187 1.62 25.70 5.52
CA SER A 187 2.69 26.66 5.76
C SER A 187 3.08 27.31 4.45
N TYR A 188 2.29 28.32 4.07
CA TYR A 188 2.77 29.40 3.25
C TYR A 188 3.65 30.31 4.13
N LEU A 189 4.95 30.28 3.94
CA LEU A 189 5.90 31.40 4.10
C LEU A 189 7.04 31.17 3.14
#